data_9599234c479a9bcdc689030a8a6f20c7
#
_entry.id   9599234c479a9bcdc689030a8a6f20c7
#
_cell.length_a   1.000
_cell.length_b   1.000
_cell.length_c   1.000
_cell.angle_alpha   90.00
_cell.angle_beta   90.00
_cell.angle_gamma   90.00
#
_symmetry.space_group_name_H-M   'P 1'
#
loop_
_entity.id
_entity.type
_entity.pdbx_description
1 polymer ?
#
loop_
_entity_poly.entity_id
_entity_poly.type
_entity_poly.pdbx_seq_one_letter_code
_entity_poly.pdbx_strand_id
1 'polypeptide(L)'
;MHHIALDDYVVDVLLPDLAGHDKSPSTFLVYLILWTLLFRSERRAIPASLQSLAARTGLSKSAVQAAIRLLRRRGLIEVAKASPTAVPQYALVRHWLRRRVKRS
;
A
#
# COMPACT_ATOMS: atom_id res chain seq x y z
N MET A 1 -0.97 -16.19 -18.18
CA MET A 1 -0.29 -15.16 -17.38
C MET A 1 -1.23 -14.02 -17.04
N HIS A 2 -1.18 -13.54 -15.81
CA HIS A 2 -2.05 -12.45 -15.35
C HIS A 2 -1.28 -11.15 -15.30
N HIS A 3 -1.99 -10.06 -15.47
CA HIS A 3 -1.41 -8.73 -15.44
C HIS A 3 -2.02 -7.94 -14.29
N ILE A 4 -1.24 -7.00 -13.76
CA ILE A 4 -1.70 -6.09 -12.72
C ILE A 4 -1.61 -4.68 -13.29
N ALA A 5 -2.73 -3.97 -13.27
CA ALA A 5 -2.76 -2.59 -13.71
C ALA A 5 -2.40 -1.66 -12.55
N LEU A 6 -1.53 -0.71 -12.82
CA LEU A 6 -1.19 0.35 -11.87
C LEU A 6 -1.70 1.66 -12.45
N ASP A 7 -2.23 2.52 -11.57
CA ASP A 7 -2.52 3.89 -11.99
C ASP A 7 -1.19 4.58 -12.32
N ASP A 8 -1.19 5.42 -13.35
CA ASP A 8 0.01 6.17 -13.71
C ASP A 8 0.57 6.95 -12.52
N TYR A 9 -0.31 7.49 -11.70
CA TYR A 9 0.07 8.25 -10.51
C TYR A 9 1.02 7.47 -9.60
N VAL A 10 0.84 6.15 -9.50
CA VAL A 10 1.68 5.31 -8.65
C VAL A 10 3.13 5.33 -9.13
N VAL A 11 3.33 5.26 -10.44
CA VAL A 11 4.68 5.21 -11.02
C VAL A 11 5.25 6.62 -11.21
N ASP A 12 4.41 7.55 -11.63
CA ASP A 12 4.90 8.89 -11.98
C ASP A 12 5.08 9.78 -10.76
N VAL A 13 4.30 9.58 -9.71
CA VAL A 13 4.33 10.45 -8.51
C VAL A 13 4.77 9.69 -7.26
N LEU A 14 4.09 8.60 -6.93
CA LEU A 14 4.37 7.92 -5.66
C LEU A 14 5.76 7.28 -5.64
N LEU A 15 6.18 6.68 -6.74
CA LEU A 15 7.49 6.03 -6.79
C LEU A 15 8.62 7.02 -6.51
N PRO A 16 8.77 8.12 -7.27
CA PRO A 16 9.85 9.06 -6.96
C PRO A 16 9.67 9.74 -5.60
N ASP A 17 8.43 9.94 -5.17
CA ASP A 17 8.15 10.60 -3.90
C ASP A 17 8.56 9.72 -2.71
N LEU A 18 8.16 8.47 -2.70
CA LEU A 18 8.48 7.56 -1.60
C LEU A 18 9.93 7.09 -1.65
N ALA A 19 10.41 6.69 -2.82
CA ALA A 19 11.77 6.15 -2.93
C ALA A 19 12.83 7.24 -2.88
N GLY A 20 12.55 8.38 -3.49
CA GLY A 20 13.51 9.47 -3.60
C GLY A 20 13.36 10.52 -2.52
N HIS A 21 12.23 11.20 -2.48
CA HIS A 21 12.00 12.31 -1.54
C HIS A 21 11.97 11.81 -0.09
N ASP A 22 11.20 10.77 0.19
CA ASP A 22 11.13 10.19 1.54
C ASP A 22 12.29 9.24 1.82
N LYS A 23 13.12 8.96 0.82
CA LYS A 23 14.28 8.07 0.95
C LYS A 23 13.90 6.70 1.51
N SER A 24 12.77 6.18 1.08
CA SER A 24 12.25 4.90 1.59
C SER A 24 11.76 4.00 0.46
N PRO A 25 12.69 3.43 -0.32
CA PRO A 25 12.29 2.47 -1.36
C PRO A 25 11.48 1.31 -0.81
N SER A 26 11.78 0.86 0.41
CA SER A 26 11.04 -0.23 1.03
C SER A 26 9.57 0.12 1.23
N THR A 27 9.25 1.39 1.50
CA THR A 27 7.86 1.83 1.61
C THR A 27 7.12 1.65 0.29
N PHE A 28 7.77 1.98 -0.82
CA PHE A 28 7.15 1.76 -2.12
C PHE A 28 6.93 0.27 -2.40
N LEU A 29 7.87 -0.58 -1.99
CA LEU A 29 7.72 -2.03 -2.18
C LEU A 29 6.51 -2.55 -1.41
N VAL A 30 6.31 -2.09 -0.18
CA VAL A 30 5.14 -2.49 0.60
C VAL A 30 3.86 -1.98 -0.05
N TYR A 31 3.86 -0.74 -0.53
CA TYR A 31 2.71 -0.18 -1.23
C TYR A 31 2.37 -1.03 -2.46
N LEU A 32 3.38 -1.40 -3.23
CA LEU A 32 3.20 -2.18 -4.44
C LEU A 32 2.60 -3.55 -4.16
N ILE A 33 3.05 -4.22 -3.09
CA ILE A 33 2.49 -5.54 -2.77
C ILE A 33 1.05 -5.43 -2.26
N LEU A 34 0.74 -4.39 -1.49
CA LEU A 34 -0.64 -4.16 -1.06
C LEU A 34 -1.55 -3.87 -2.25
N TRP A 35 -1.08 -3.06 -3.18
CA TRP A 35 -1.81 -2.80 -4.43
C TRP A 35 -2.11 -4.11 -5.16
N THR A 36 -1.07 -4.95 -5.31
CA THR A 36 -1.19 -6.22 -6.01
C THR A 36 -2.22 -7.14 -5.36
N LEU A 37 -2.14 -7.27 -4.04
CA LEU A 37 -3.05 -8.16 -3.31
C LEU A 37 -4.50 -7.67 -3.42
N LEU A 38 -4.69 -6.37 -3.30
CA LEU A 38 -6.04 -5.79 -3.43
C LEU A 38 -6.57 -5.92 -4.85
N PHE A 39 -5.73 -5.67 -5.85
CA PHE A 39 -6.12 -5.80 -7.24
C PHE A 39 -6.57 -7.22 -7.55
N ARG A 40 -5.80 -8.22 -7.09
CA ARG A 40 -6.13 -9.63 -7.35
C ARG A 40 -7.38 -10.09 -6.62
N SER A 41 -7.62 -9.55 -5.43
CA SER A 41 -8.75 -9.97 -4.62
C SER A 41 -10.07 -9.36 -5.08
N GLU A 42 -10.01 -8.24 -5.80
CA GLU A 42 -11.17 -7.45 -6.18
C GLU A 42 -11.98 -7.01 -4.97
N ARG A 43 -11.33 -6.90 -3.80
CA ARG A 43 -11.96 -6.47 -2.54
C ARG A 43 -11.48 -5.09 -2.18
N ARG A 44 -12.25 -4.40 -1.34
CA ARG A 44 -11.87 -3.08 -0.85
C ARG A 44 -10.77 -3.13 0.20
N ALA A 45 -10.74 -4.21 0.95
CA ALA A 45 -9.75 -4.40 1.99
C ALA A 45 -9.36 -5.86 2.04
N ILE A 46 -8.10 -6.12 2.41
CA ILE A 46 -7.59 -7.48 2.54
C ILE A 46 -6.84 -7.63 3.85
N PRO A 47 -6.96 -8.82 4.48
CA PRO A 47 -6.13 -9.11 5.64
C PRO A 47 -4.72 -9.50 5.20
N ALA A 48 -3.71 -9.06 5.97
CA ALA A 48 -2.34 -9.48 5.73
C ALA A 48 -1.54 -9.31 7.01
N SER A 49 -0.78 -10.36 7.38
CA SER A 49 0.10 -10.29 8.52
C SER A 49 1.42 -9.64 8.13
N LEU A 50 2.14 -9.11 9.12
CA LEU A 50 3.48 -8.58 8.88
C LEU A 50 4.40 -9.64 8.30
N GLN A 51 4.29 -10.87 8.80
CA GLN A 51 5.10 -11.98 8.31
C GLN A 51 4.85 -12.24 6.84
N SER A 52 3.58 -12.24 6.43
CA SER A 52 3.20 -12.45 5.04
C SER A 52 3.75 -11.33 4.15
N LEU A 53 3.59 -10.08 4.57
CA LEU A 53 4.09 -8.95 3.80
C LEU A 53 5.61 -8.96 3.70
N ALA A 54 6.29 -9.32 4.79
CA ALA A 54 7.74 -9.44 4.80
C ALA A 54 8.20 -10.52 3.80
N ALA A 55 7.54 -11.68 3.82
CA ALA A 55 7.89 -12.77 2.91
C ALA A 55 7.69 -12.37 1.43
N ARG A 56 6.61 -11.63 1.16
CA ARG A 56 6.29 -11.24 -0.22
C ARG A 56 7.18 -10.13 -0.76
N THR A 57 7.71 -9.28 0.13
CA THR A 57 8.55 -8.17 -0.31
C THR A 57 10.04 -8.45 -0.20
N GLY A 58 10.41 -9.45 0.60
CA GLY A 58 11.82 -9.68 0.90
C GLY A 58 12.36 -8.76 1.98
N LEU A 59 11.49 -8.01 2.67
CA LEU A 59 11.89 -7.09 3.72
C LEU A 59 11.77 -7.73 5.09
N SER A 60 12.43 -7.13 6.09
CA SER A 60 12.24 -7.53 7.48
C SER A 60 10.88 -7.07 7.98
N LYS A 61 10.40 -7.69 9.06
CA LYS A 61 9.13 -7.26 9.67
C LYS A 61 9.20 -5.81 10.14
N SER A 62 10.34 -5.39 10.69
CA SER A 62 10.48 -4.01 11.16
C SER A 62 10.46 -3.02 10.00
N ALA A 63 11.04 -3.37 8.86
CA ALA A 63 10.97 -2.52 7.68
C ALA A 63 9.54 -2.42 7.16
N VAL A 64 8.79 -3.53 7.17
CA VAL A 64 7.38 -3.52 6.79
C VAL A 64 6.58 -2.64 7.74
N GLN A 65 6.80 -2.74 9.05
CA GLN A 65 6.11 -1.90 10.02
C GLN A 65 6.38 -0.42 9.79
N ALA A 66 7.65 -0.06 9.55
CA ALA A 66 8.00 1.33 9.27
C ALA A 66 7.34 1.83 8.00
N ALA A 67 7.29 0.99 6.97
CA ALA A 67 6.64 1.33 5.71
C ALA A 67 5.15 1.58 5.90
N ILE A 68 4.48 0.72 6.67
CA ILE A 68 3.05 0.87 6.93
C ILE A 68 2.79 2.18 7.68
N ARG A 69 3.61 2.52 8.67
CA ARG A 69 3.45 3.77 9.40
C ARG A 69 3.58 4.99 8.47
N LEU A 70 4.57 4.95 7.57
CA LEU A 70 4.76 6.04 6.63
C LEU A 70 3.59 6.14 5.65
N LEU A 71 3.14 5.02 5.11
CA LEU A 71 2.00 5.02 4.19
C LEU A 71 0.73 5.56 4.85
N ARG A 72 0.52 5.23 6.12
CA ARG A 72 -0.63 5.77 6.86
C ARG A 72 -0.51 7.28 7.06
N ARG A 73 0.68 7.75 7.45
CA ARG A 73 0.91 9.19 7.62
C ARG A 73 0.69 9.95 6.33
N ARG A 74 1.08 9.36 5.20
CA ARG A 74 0.90 9.98 3.89
C ARG A 74 -0.53 9.86 3.38
N GLY A 75 -1.41 9.17 4.12
CA GLY A 75 -2.79 9.01 3.71
C GLY A 75 -2.98 8.12 2.49
N LEU A 76 -2.05 7.20 2.25
CA LEU A 76 -2.10 6.33 1.08
C LEU A 76 -2.77 4.99 1.37
N ILE A 77 -2.86 4.61 2.62
CA ILE A 77 -3.57 3.39 3.04
C ILE A 77 -4.34 3.65 4.32
N GLU A 78 -5.34 2.79 4.53
CA GLU A 78 -6.07 2.69 5.79
C GLU A 78 -5.84 1.31 6.37
N VAL A 79 -5.74 1.24 7.70
CA VAL A 79 -5.50 -0.01 8.41
C VAL A 79 -6.58 -0.16 9.47
N ALA A 80 -7.23 -1.31 9.50
CA ALA A 80 -8.26 -1.62 10.50
C ALA A 80 -7.97 -2.95 11.17
N LYS A 81 -8.19 -3.02 12.49
CA LYS A 81 -8.06 -4.26 13.25
C LYS A 81 -9.32 -4.46 14.08
N ALA A 82 -9.87 -5.67 14.05
CA ALA A 82 -11.05 -5.99 14.86
C ALA A 82 -10.71 -6.09 16.34
N SER A 83 -9.46 -6.43 16.67
CA SER A 83 -8.97 -6.52 18.04
C SER A 83 -7.46 -6.37 18.02
N PRO A 84 -6.80 -6.15 19.19
CA PRO A 84 -5.34 -6.02 19.22
C PRO A 84 -4.58 -7.21 18.67
N THR A 85 -5.16 -8.41 18.75
CA THR A 85 -4.52 -9.63 18.26
C THR A 85 -4.99 -10.06 16.88
N ALA A 86 -5.96 -9.35 16.30
CA ALA A 86 -6.47 -9.69 14.98
C ALA A 86 -5.46 -9.32 13.90
N VAL A 87 -5.53 -10.03 12.78
CA VAL A 87 -4.76 -9.69 11.60
C VAL A 87 -5.30 -8.37 11.05
N PRO A 88 -4.44 -7.38 10.80
CA PRO A 88 -4.91 -6.10 10.27
C PRO A 88 -5.44 -6.25 8.85
N GLN A 89 -6.41 -5.42 8.51
CA GLN A 89 -6.90 -5.32 7.14
C GLN A 89 -6.46 -4.00 6.54
N TYR A 90 -6.08 -4.03 5.27
CA TYR A 90 -5.52 -2.90 4.56
C TYR A 90 -6.40 -2.51 3.40
N ALA A 91 -6.58 -1.21 3.21
CA ALA A 91 -7.28 -0.64 2.06
C ALA A 91 -6.43 0.48 1.48
N LEU A 92 -6.53 0.67 0.16
CA LEU A 92 -5.82 1.75 -0.51
C LEU A 92 -6.67 3.02 -0.51
N VAL A 93 -6.00 4.16 -0.38
CA VAL A 93 -6.63 5.46 -0.53
C VAL A 93 -6.07 6.10 -1.80
N ARG A 94 -6.89 6.16 -2.84
CA ARG A 94 -6.48 6.71 -4.12
C ARG A 94 -7.06 8.12 -4.25
N HIS A 95 -6.49 9.05 -3.49
CA HIS A 95 -7.00 10.42 -3.40
C HIS A 95 -7.02 11.15 -4.74
N TRP A 96 -6.18 10.75 -5.68
CA TRP A 96 -6.14 11.36 -7.00
C TRP A 96 -7.40 11.09 -7.82
N LEU A 97 -8.14 10.05 -7.51
CA LEU A 97 -9.40 9.77 -8.19
C LEU A 97 -10.51 10.74 -7.78
N ARG A 98 -10.52 11.19 -6.53
CA ARG A 98 -11.51 12.15 -6.04
C ARG A 98 -11.44 13.46 -6.80
N ARG A 99 -10.22 13.88 -7.13
CA ARG A 99 -10.02 15.15 -7.84
C ARG A 99 -10.70 15.13 -9.21
N ARG A 100 -10.68 13.98 -9.87
CA ARG A 100 -11.29 13.81 -11.16
C ARG A 100 -12.82 13.89 -11.06
N VAL A 101 -13.36 13.28 -10.02
CA VAL A 101 -14.81 13.28 -9.80
C VAL A 101 -15.32 14.69 -9.57
N LYS A 102 -14.60 15.49 -8.83
CA LYS A 102 -15.00 16.85 -8.49
C LYS A 102 -15.04 17.79 -9.70
N ARG A 103 -14.33 17.43 -10.73
CA ARG A 103 -14.24 18.31 -11.90
C ARG A 103 -15.37 18.15 -12.88
N SER A 104 -16.12 17.11 -12.76
CA SER A 104 -17.21 16.84 -13.70
C SER A 104 -18.43 17.75 -13.52
#